data_26bf30bc7c73b59885b218535c313e31
#
_entry.id   26bf30bc7c73b59885b218535c313e31
#
_cell.length_a   1.000
_cell.length_b   1.000
_cell.length_c   1.000
_cell.angle_alpha   90.00
_cell.angle_beta   90.00
_cell.angle_gamma   90.00
#
_symmetry.space_group_name_H-M   'P 1'
#
loop_
_entity.id
_entity.type
_entity.pdbx_description
1 polymer ?
#
loop_
_entity_poly.entity_id
_entity_poly.type
_entity_poly.pdbx_seq_one_letter_code
_entity_poly.pdbx_strand_id
1 'polypeptide(L)'
;MKILFQGDSITDGNRYREPECRHDLNHQIGHSYAFIVSGMLGAEYPDAGLQFVNRGISADTTRGLLRRWREDALDIEPDVLSLLIGTNDCFLEGENHVEPEEYEKNLESILSQSFETNAELKVFLMEPFFLPTRDRYKSEEDVCHRKLGRYSQVCRRIAEKDDRIFFIPLQKVFDSAAEGRDCAYWIWDGIHPTESGHALIAREWIKAFKAMFE
;
A
#
# COMPACT_ATOMS: atom_id res chain seq x y z
N MET A 1 -7.26 -14.32 12.22
CA MET A 1 -6.83 -13.86 10.89
C MET A 1 -5.76 -12.81 11.06
N LYS A 2 -4.61 -12.98 10.41
CA LYS A 2 -3.46 -12.07 10.47
C LYS A 2 -3.38 -11.24 9.18
N ILE A 3 -3.43 -9.94 9.30
CA ILE A 3 -3.43 -8.96 8.21
C ILE A 3 -2.09 -8.23 8.24
N LEU A 4 -1.30 -8.37 7.17
CA LEU A 4 0.00 -7.72 7.00
C LEU A 4 -0.12 -6.55 6.04
N PHE A 5 0.31 -5.37 6.47
CA PHE A 5 0.47 -4.19 5.62
C PHE A 5 1.93 -4.03 5.20
N GLN A 6 2.19 -4.05 3.90
CA GLN A 6 3.50 -3.86 3.29
C GLN A 6 3.48 -2.70 2.31
N GLY A 7 4.60 -2.02 2.20
CA GLY A 7 4.77 -0.88 1.32
C GLY A 7 5.89 0.06 1.76
N ASP A 8 5.78 1.29 1.30
CA ASP A 8 6.73 2.38 1.55
C ASP A 8 6.27 3.32 2.70
N SER A 9 6.63 4.61 2.62
CA SER A 9 6.27 5.64 3.61
C SER A 9 4.77 5.81 3.81
N ILE A 10 3.96 5.59 2.76
CA ILE A 10 2.49 5.71 2.84
C ILE A 10 1.92 4.61 3.74
N THR A 11 2.54 3.44 3.76
CA THR A 11 2.17 2.33 4.65
C THR A 11 2.85 2.44 6.01
N ASP A 12 4.16 2.77 6.04
CA ASP A 12 4.96 2.93 7.28
C ASP A 12 4.26 3.86 8.30
N GLY A 13 3.83 5.05 7.85
CA GLY A 13 3.14 6.01 8.69
C GLY A 13 3.90 6.36 9.98
N ASN A 14 5.23 6.43 9.91
CA ASN A 14 6.11 6.65 11.07
C ASN A 14 5.88 5.64 12.20
N ARG A 15 5.65 4.38 11.86
CA ARG A 15 5.48 3.33 12.86
C ARG A 15 6.75 3.15 13.71
N TYR A 16 6.57 2.78 14.94
CA TYR A 16 7.66 2.42 15.82
C TYR A 16 8.16 1.00 15.49
N ARG A 17 9.47 0.83 15.29
CA ARG A 17 10.05 -0.41 14.78
C ARG A 17 10.65 -1.30 15.87
N GLU A 18 10.95 -0.71 17.04
CA GLU A 18 11.59 -1.40 18.15
C GLU A 18 10.57 -2.25 18.94
N PRO A 19 10.73 -3.58 18.98
CA PRO A 19 9.76 -4.46 19.65
C PRO A 19 9.69 -4.28 21.16
N GLU A 20 10.75 -3.74 21.77
CA GLU A 20 10.90 -3.64 23.21
C GLU A 20 10.09 -2.49 23.83
N CYS A 21 9.70 -1.51 23.02
CA CYS A 21 8.91 -0.38 23.49
C CYS A 21 7.41 -0.63 23.33
N ARG A 22 6.92 -1.72 23.89
CA ARG A 22 5.53 -2.14 23.79
C ARG A 22 4.53 -1.35 24.65
N HIS A 23 4.96 -0.28 25.29
CA HIS A 23 4.04 0.53 26.09
C HIS A 23 2.92 1.16 25.25
N ASP A 24 3.11 1.18 23.93
CA ASP A 24 2.19 1.77 23.00
C ASP A 24 2.07 0.93 21.73
N LEU A 25 1.21 -0.08 21.77
CA LEU A 25 0.94 -0.99 20.66
C LEU A 25 0.48 -0.26 19.39
N ASN A 26 -0.16 0.91 19.54
CA ASN A 26 -0.64 1.70 18.43
C ASN A 26 0.50 2.28 17.60
N HIS A 27 1.63 2.59 18.20
CA HIS A 27 2.79 3.11 17.48
C HIS A 27 3.45 2.08 16.56
N GLN A 28 3.27 0.79 16.81
CA GLN A 28 3.77 -0.26 15.91
C GLN A 28 2.98 -0.37 14.61
N ILE A 29 1.70 0.01 14.61
CA ILE A 29 0.87 0.08 13.39
C ILE A 29 1.11 1.38 12.62
N GLY A 30 1.66 2.42 13.25
CA GLY A 30 1.90 3.74 12.66
C GLY A 30 0.63 4.59 12.58
N HIS A 31 0.69 5.69 11.81
CA HIS A 31 -0.40 6.68 11.68
C HIS A 31 -0.96 6.72 10.25
N SER A 32 -0.83 5.64 9.50
CA SER A 32 -1.28 5.52 8.11
C SER A 32 -2.72 4.96 8.01
N TYR A 33 -3.14 4.68 6.77
CA TYR A 33 -4.38 3.96 6.51
C TYR A 33 -4.47 2.63 7.28
N ALA A 34 -3.34 1.97 7.54
CA ALA A 34 -3.28 0.73 8.30
C ALA A 34 -3.81 0.90 9.73
N PHE A 35 -3.51 2.04 10.38
CA PHE A 35 -4.06 2.39 11.69
C PHE A 35 -5.59 2.54 11.65
N ILE A 36 -6.10 3.25 10.63
CA ILE A 36 -7.56 3.46 10.48
C ILE A 36 -8.26 2.12 10.23
N VAL A 37 -7.72 1.29 9.33
CA VAL A 37 -8.24 -0.05 9.05
C VAL A 37 -8.27 -0.90 10.31
N SER A 38 -7.16 -0.95 11.06
CA SER A 38 -7.06 -1.76 12.27
C SER A 38 -8.06 -1.34 13.34
N GLY A 39 -8.24 -0.03 13.55
CA GLY A 39 -9.19 0.51 14.50
C GLY A 39 -10.65 0.21 14.12
N MET A 40 -11.00 0.45 12.86
CA MET A 40 -12.37 0.24 12.37
C MET A 40 -12.76 -1.25 12.35
N LEU A 41 -11.93 -2.12 11.80
CA LEU A 41 -12.23 -3.56 11.77
C LEU A 41 -12.16 -4.20 13.14
N GLY A 42 -11.21 -3.79 14.00
CA GLY A 42 -11.15 -4.26 15.37
C GLY A 42 -12.39 -3.91 16.19
N ALA A 43 -12.96 -2.71 15.96
CA ALA A 43 -14.19 -2.29 16.61
C ALA A 43 -15.43 -2.99 16.04
N GLU A 44 -15.45 -3.25 14.72
CA GLU A 44 -16.59 -3.90 14.05
C GLU A 44 -16.64 -5.41 14.31
N TYR A 45 -15.47 -6.06 14.44
CA TYR A 45 -15.34 -7.51 14.61
C TYR A 45 -14.50 -7.89 15.84
N PRO A 46 -14.92 -7.51 17.07
CA PRO A 46 -14.10 -7.68 18.28
C PRO A 46 -13.78 -9.14 18.61
N ASP A 47 -14.63 -10.06 18.21
CA ASP A 47 -14.48 -11.50 18.49
C ASP A 47 -13.81 -12.29 17.36
N ALA A 48 -13.45 -11.63 16.24
CA ALA A 48 -12.88 -12.31 15.08
C ALA A 48 -11.38 -12.66 15.21
N GLY A 49 -10.73 -12.24 16.30
CA GLY A 49 -9.30 -12.51 16.52
C GLY A 49 -8.40 -11.91 15.45
N LEU A 50 -8.74 -10.71 14.94
CA LEU A 50 -7.95 -10.01 13.94
C LEU A 50 -6.62 -9.52 14.54
N GLN A 51 -5.53 -9.79 13.82
CA GLN A 51 -4.20 -9.31 14.14
C GLN A 51 -3.69 -8.43 13.00
N PHE A 52 -3.21 -7.25 13.32
CA PHE A 52 -2.73 -6.29 12.33
C PHE A 52 -1.23 -6.04 12.51
N VAL A 53 -0.48 -6.23 11.45
CA VAL A 53 0.98 -6.07 11.43
C VAL A 53 1.35 -5.10 10.33
N ASN A 54 2.10 -4.04 10.65
CA ASN A 54 2.63 -3.11 9.66
C ASN A 54 4.15 -3.32 9.51
N ARG A 55 4.60 -3.55 8.28
CA ARG A 55 6.01 -3.72 7.90
C ARG A 55 6.43 -2.76 6.78
N GLY A 56 5.66 -1.69 6.53
CA GLY A 56 6.06 -0.60 5.64
C GLY A 56 7.39 0.02 6.06
N ILE A 57 8.20 0.45 5.10
CA ILE A 57 9.47 1.15 5.32
C ILE A 57 9.54 2.36 4.40
N SER A 58 9.70 3.55 4.97
CA SER A 58 9.81 4.80 4.22
C SER A 58 10.91 4.73 3.15
N ALA A 59 10.63 5.28 1.97
CA ALA A 59 11.46 5.29 0.77
C ALA A 59 11.73 3.92 0.13
N ASP A 60 11.03 2.86 0.55
CA ASP A 60 11.20 1.54 -0.03
C ASP A 60 10.65 1.46 -1.47
N THR A 61 11.22 0.54 -2.23
CA THR A 61 10.84 0.15 -3.58
C THR A 61 10.59 -1.34 -3.62
N THR A 62 10.12 -1.87 -4.74
CA THR A 62 9.97 -3.33 -4.90
C THR A 62 11.30 -4.08 -4.73
N ARG A 63 12.46 -3.47 -5.07
CA ARG A 63 13.78 -4.05 -4.76
C ARG A 63 14.03 -4.16 -3.26
N GLY A 64 13.65 -3.12 -2.49
CA GLY A 64 13.78 -3.12 -1.04
C GLY A 64 12.87 -4.17 -0.40
N LEU A 65 11.62 -4.26 -0.86
CA LEU A 65 10.69 -5.31 -0.42
C LEU A 65 11.27 -6.71 -0.63
N LEU A 66 11.78 -7.02 -1.82
CA LEU A 66 12.36 -8.34 -2.12
C LEU A 66 13.51 -8.72 -1.19
N ARG A 67 14.39 -7.76 -0.85
CA ARG A 67 15.54 -8.01 0.03
C ARG A 67 15.15 -8.45 1.44
N ARG A 68 14.00 -8.00 1.94
CA ARG A 68 13.52 -8.25 3.29
C ARG A 68 12.27 -9.12 3.34
N TRP A 69 11.82 -9.65 2.17
CA TRP A 69 10.53 -10.29 2.02
C TRP A 69 10.35 -11.49 2.95
N ARG A 70 11.40 -12.28 3.13
CA ARG A 70 11.37 -13.42 4.02
C ARG A 70 11.01 -13.03 5.46
N GLU A 71 11.79 -12.11 6.04
CA GLU A 71 11.64 -11.73 7.46
C GLU A 71 10.38 -10.90 7.70
N ASP A 72 10.07 -10.00 6.76
CA ASP A 72 9.01 -9.01 6.93
C ASP A 72 7.67 -9.43 6.31
N ALA A 73 7.60 -10.60 5.68
CA ALA A 73 6.36 -11.14 5.14
C ALA A 73 6.20 -12.64 5.34
N LEU A 74 7.11 -13.49 4.82
CA LEU A 74 6.92 -14.93 4.84
C LEU A 74 6.93 -15.50 6.25
N ASP A 75 7.90 -15.09 7.08
CA ASP A 75 8.03 -15.56 8.47
C ASP A 75 6.90 -15.01 9.38
N ILE A 76 6.12 -14.04 8.91
CA ILE A 76 4.93 -13.53 9.60
C ILE A 76 3.72 -14.44 9.36
N GLU A 77 3.69 -15.18 8.25
CA GLU A 77 2.58 -16.06 7.85
C GLU A 77 1.22 -15.35 7.85
N PRO A 78 1.02 -14.32 7.01
CA PRO A 78 -0.25 -13.62 6.94
C PRO A 78 -1.34 -14.44 6.24
N ASP A 79 -2.60 -14.21 6.65
CA ASP A 79 -3.79 -14.66 5.93
C ASP A 79 -4.20 -13.66 4.83
N VAL A 80 -3.92 -12.37 5.09
CA VAL A 80 -4.18 -11.27 4.16
C VAL A 80 -2.94 -10.39 4.05
N LEU A 81 -2.49 -10.15 2.82
CA LEU A 81 -1.42 -9.22 2.48
C LEU A 81 -2.01 -7.96 1.84
N SER A 82 -1.78 -6.82 2.45
CA SER A 82 -2.05 -5.49 1.89
C SER A 82 -0.75 -4.93 1.32
N LEU A 83 -0.67 -4.72 0.03
CA LEU A 83 0.55 -4.28 -0.67
C LEU A 83 0.33 -2.97 -1.42
N LEU A 84 0.95 -1.88 -0.96
CA LEU A 84 0.96 -0.56 -1.61
C LEU A 84 2.40 -0.13 -1.83
N ILE A 85 2.87 -0.23 -3.07
CA ILE A 85 4.23 0.08 -3.48
C ILE A 85 4.25 0.52 -4.96
N GLY A 86 5.25 1.29 -5.38
CA GLY A 86 5.45 1.65 -6.78
C GLY A 86 5.63 3.14 -7.03
N THR A 87 5.20 3.99 -6.11
CA THR A 87 5.39 5.44 -6.24
C THR A 87 6.89 5.78 -6.19
N ASN A 88 7.65 5.18 -5.28
CA ASN A 88 9.10 5.35 -5.22
C ASN A 88 9.81 4.69 -6.39
N ASP A 89 9.37 3.51 -6.82
CA ASP A 89 9.88 2.84 -8.03
C ASP A 89 9.82 3.79 -9.24
N CYS A 90 8.70 4.54 -9.38
CA CYS A 90 8.47 5.47 -10.47
C CYS A 90 9.25 6.79 -10.33
N PHE A 91 9.28 7.41 -9.15
CA PHE A 91 9.70 8.80 -8.97
C PHE A 91 11.11 8.98 -8.40
N LEU A 92 11.74 7.94 -7.84
CA LEU A 92 13.14 8.01 -7.47
C LEU A 92 14.02 8.06 -8.72
N GLU A 93 15.19 8.65 -8.59
CA GLU A 93 16.12 8.83 -9.70
C GLU A 93 17.37 7.94 -9.55
N GLY A 94 18.12 7.82 -10.66
CA GLY A 94 19.38 7.08 -10.70
C GLY A 94 19.22 5.60 -10.36
N GLU A 95 20.10 5.08 -9.52
CA GLU A 95 20.11 3.66 -9.13
C GLU A 95 18.89 3.23 -8.32
N ASN A 96 18.16 4.17 -7.75
CA ASN A 96 16.96 3.88 -6.97
C ASN A 96 15.69 3.79 -7.82
N HIS A 97 15.73 4.27 -9.06
CA HIS A 97 14.64 4.11 -10.01
C HIS A 97 14.50 2.63 -10.40
N VAL A 98 13.27 2.16 -10.48
CA VAL A 98 12.93 0.79 -10.89
C VAL A 98 12.04 0.87 -12.13
N GLU A 99 12.53 0.42 -13.27
CA GLU A 99 11.74 0.41 -14.50
C GLU A 99 10.49 -0.49 -14.37
N PRO A 100 9.39 -0.18 -15.08
CA PRO A 100 8.14 -0.94 -14.99
C PRO A 100 8.29 -2.44 -15.24
N GLU A 101 9.20 -2.83 -16.12
CA GLU A 101 9.47 -4.24 -16.44
C GLU A 101 10.17 -4.99 -15.28
N GLU A 102 11.00 -4.30 -14.52
CA GLU A 102 11.61 -4.83 -13.30
C GLU A 102 10.61 -4.82 -12.15
N TYR A 103 9.82 -3.76 -12.01
CA TYR A 103 8.74 -3.66 -11.05
C TYR A 103 7.76 -4.85 -11.19
N GLU A 104 7.36 -5.19 -12.43
CA GLU A 104 6.49 -6.35 -12.69
C GLU A 104 7.14 -7.65 -12.22
N LYS A 105 8.40 -7.90 -12.58
CA LYS A 105 9.14 -9.10 -12.14
C LYS A 105 9.29 -9.18 -10.63
N ASN A 106 9.55 -8.04 -9.98
CA ASN A 106 9.68 -7.97 -8.53
C ASN A 106 8.35 -8.31 -7.84
N LEU A 107 7.23 -7.76 -8.32
CA LEU A 107 5.90 -8.10 -7.79
C LEU A 107 5.54 -9.56 -8.03
N GLU A 108 5.79 -10.10 -9.23
CA GLU A 108 5.55 -11.51 -9.54
C GLU A 108 6.37 -12.42 -8.61
N SER A 109 7.63 -12.07 -8.34
CA SER A 109 8.48 -12.83 -7.40
C SER A 109 7.97 -12.75 -5.97
N ILE A 110 7.56 -11.56 -5.50
CA ILE A 110 6.95 -11.34 -4.18
C ILE A 110 5.70 -12.22 -4.01
N LEU A 111 4.82 -12.20 -4.98
CA LEU A 111 3.56 -12.94 -4.94
C LEU A 111 3.77 -14.45 -5.03
N SER A 112 4.67 -14.91 -5.93
CA SER A 112 5.02 -16.34 -6.03
C SER A 112 5.51 -16.90 -4.71
N GLN A 113 6.51 -16.27 -4.09
CA GLN A 113 7.03 -16.67 -2.78
C GLN A 113 5.95 -16.69 -1.70
N SER A 114 5.05 -15.70 -1.71
CA SER A 114 3.96 -15.61 -0.74
C SER A 114 2.96 -16.74 -0.90
N PHE A 115 2.56 -17.05 -2.14
CA PHE A 115 1.63 -18.14 -2.43
C PHE A 115 2.25 -19.53 -2.26
N GLU A 116 3.56 -19.67 -2.43
CA GLU A 116 4.29 -20.90 -2.10
C GLU A 116 4.27 -21.17 -0.58
N THR A 117 4.32 -20.10 0.23
CA THR A 117 4.27 -20.20 1.70
C THR A 117 2.84 -20.40 2.21
N ASN A 118 1.86 -19.70 1.64
CA ASN A 118 0.45 -19.82 1.99
C ASN A 118 -0.42 -19.77 0.72
N ALA A 119 -0.89 -20.94 0.26
CA ALA A 119 -1.71 -21.06 -0.94
C ALA A 119 -3.09 -20.37 -0.81
N GLU A 120 -3.60 -20.17 0.41
CA GLU A 120 -4.88 -19.53 0.70
C GLU A 120 -4.76 -18.02 0.94
N LEU A 121 -3.54 -17.46 0.89
CA LEU A 121 -3.30 -16.04 1.07
C LEU A 121 -4.19 -15.20 0.14
N LYS A 122 -4.80 -14.16 0.71
CA LYS A 122 -5.50 -13.13 -0.07
C LYS A 122 -4.65 -11.87 -0.13
N VAL A 123 -4.56 -11.26 -1.31
CA VAL A 123 -3.72 -10.09 -1.54
C VAL A 123 -4.57 -8.90 -1.96
N PHE A 124 -4.49 -7.80 -1.24
CA PHE A 124 -4.98 -6.50 -1.69
C PHE A 124 -3.83 -5.74 -2.34
N LEU A 125 -3.76 -5.79 -3.66
CA LEU A 125 -2.77 -5.06 -4.45
C LEU A 125 -3.33 -3.67 -4.77
N MET A 126 -2.78 -2.65 -4.11
CA MET A 126 -3.22 -1.28 -4.25
C MET A 126 -2.45 -0.55 -5.34
N GLU A 127 -3.18 0.23 -6.12
CA GLU A 127 -2.63 1.05 -7.19
C GLU A 127 -1.72 2.16 -6.61
N PRO A 128 -0.47 2.32 -7.09
CA PRO A 128 0.32 3.50 -6.80
C PRO A 128 -0.36 4.74 -7.38
N PHE A 129 -0.34 5.86 -6.65
CA PHE A 129 -1.07 7.08 -6.98
C PHE A 129 -0.27 8.32 -6.67
N PHE A 130 -0.70 9.47 -7.22
CA PHE A 130 -0.24 10.80 -6.85
C PHE A 130 -1.33 11.84 -7.13
N LEU A 131 -1.21 13.01 -6.50
CA LEU A 131 -1.96 14.21 -6.90
C LEU A 131 -0.99 15.40 -6.99
N PRO A 132 -1.04 16.20 -8.08
CA PRO A 132 -0.18 17.36 -8.20
C PRO A 132 -0.61 18.44 -7.21
N THR A 133 0.31 18.92 -6.39
CA THR A 133 0.09 20.09 -5.53
C THR A 133 0.64 21.35 -6.20
N ARG A 134 0.30 22.53 -5.65
CA ARG A 134 0.79 23.80 -6.22
C ARG A 134 2.30 23.89 -6.30
N ASP A 135 2.97 23.30 -5.31
CA ASP A 135 4.41 23.42 -5.13
C ASP A 135 5.18 22.23 -5.73
N ARG A 136 4.47 21.18 -6.16
CA ARG A 136 5.11 19.96 -6.65
C ARG A 136 4.29 19.27 -7.74
N TYR A 137 4.96 18.89 -8.81
CA TYR A 137 4.42 18.13 -9.95
C TYR A 137 3.37 18.86 -10.81
N LYS A 138 2.89 20.06 -10.45
CA LYS A 138 1.82 20.75 -11.20
C LYS A 138 2.19 21.07 -12.65
N SER A 139 3.43 21.45 -12.90
CA SER A 139 3.94 21.72 -14.25
C SER A 139 4.20 20.44 -15.07
N GLU A 140 4.27 19.28 -14.43
CA GLU A 140 4.60 17.98 -15.02
C GLU A 140 3.49 16.96 -14.84
N GLU A 141 2.30 17.40 -14.48
CA GLU A 141 1.13 16.55 -14.14
C GLU A 141 0.90 15.44 -15.16
N ASP A 142 0.79 15.79 -16.44
CA ASP A 142 0.58 14.82 -17.52
C ASP A 142 1.74 13.81 -17.66
N VAL A 143 2.97 14.26 -17.41
CA VAL A 143 4.15 13.38 -17.47
C VAL A 143 4.14 12.40 -16.32
N CYS A 144 3.83 12.88 -15.12
CA CYS A 144 3.74 12.05 -13.92
C CYS A 144 2.62 11.00 -14.04
N HIS A 145 1.44 11.42 -14.52
CA HIS A 145 0.34 10.46 -14.77
C HIS A 145 0.72 9.39 -15.79
N ARG A 146 1.38 9.76 -16.90
CA ARG A 146 1.83 8.76 -17.89
C ARG A 146 2.89 7.82 -17.32
N LYS A 147 3.85 8.34 -16.55
CA LYS A 147 4.90 7.52 -15.92
C LYS A 147 4.27 6.54 -14.93
N LEU A 148 3.53 7.03 -13.96
CA LEU A 148 2.94 6.20 -12.91
C LEU A 148 1.88 5.25 -13.45
N GLY A 149 1.17 5.65 -14.51
CA GLY A 149 0.19 4.80 -15.19
C GLY A 149 0.75 3.48 -15.73
N ARG A 150 2.05 3.42 -16.06
CA ARG A 150 2.71 2.16 -16.46
C ARG A 150 2.78 1.16 -15.28
N TYR A 151 3.06 1.65 -14.07
CA TYR A 151 3.08 0.84 -12.84
C TYR A 151 1.67 0.41 -12.42
N SER A 152 0.70 1.32 -12.51
CA SER A 152 -0.72 1.00 -12.30
C SER A 152 -1.21 -0.11 -13.21
N GLN A 153 -0.82 -0.07 -14.50
CA GLN A 153 -1.17 -1.12 -15.46
C GLN A 153 -0.54 -2.47 -15.10
N VAL A 154 0.69 -2.48 -14.56
CA VAL A 154 1.32 -3.71 -14.05
C VAL A 154 0.48 -4.31 -12.93
N CYS A 155 0.12 -3.51 -11.91
CA CYS A 155 -0.70 -4.00 -10.79
C CYS A 155 -2.02 -4.60 -11.29
N ARG A 156 -2.69 -3.93 -12.23
CA ARG A 156 -3.95 -4.41 -12.80
C ARG A 156 -3.77 -5.75 -13.52
N ARG A 157 -2.77 -5.85 -14.41
CA ARG A 157 -2.50 -7.11 -15.15
C ARG A 157 -2.17 -8.28 -14.22
N ILE A 158 -1.43 -8.01 -13.15
CA ILE A 158 -1.10 -9.04 -12.15
C ILE A 158 -2.38 -9.51 -11.45
N ALA A 159 -3.24 -8.58 -11.02
CA ALA A 159 -4.48 -8.94 -10.34
C ALA A 159 -5.46 -9.71 -11.25
N GLU A 160 -5.46 -9.43 -12.55
CA GLU A 160 -6.32 -10.15 -13.52
C GLU A 160 -5.88 -11.61 -13.76
N LYS A 161 -4.66 -12.00 -13.33
CA LYS A 161 -4.14 -13.35 -13.53
C LYS A 161 -4.48 -14.33 -12.41
N ASP A 162 -4.91 -13.84 -11.22
CA ASP A 162 -5.11 -14.69 -10.03
C ASP A 162 -6.25 -14.15 -9.15
N ASP A 163 -7.29 -14.95 -8.94
CA ASP A 163 -8.49 -14.59 -8.18
C ASP A 163 -8.23 -14.37 -6.68
N ARG A 164 -7.02 -14.69 -6.19
CA ARG A 164 -6.60 -14.36 -4.83
C ARG A 164 -6.13 -12.92 -4.68
N ILE A 165 -5.94 -12.18 -5.80
CA ILE A 165 -5.42 -10.81 -5.82
C ILE A 165 -6.56 -9.83 -6.13
N PHE A 166 -6.87 -8.99 -5.16
CA PHE A 166 -7.89 -7.95 -5.24
C PHE A 166 -7.23 -6.62 -5.56
N PHE A 167 -7.48 -6.07 -6.75
CA PHE A 167 -6.96 -4.77 -7.14
C PHE A 167 -7.78 -3.63 -6.53
N ILE A 168 -7.10 -2.66 -5.89
CA ILE A 168 -7.73 -1.45 -5.33
C ILE A 168 -7.28 -0.23 -6.15
N PRO A 169 -8.16 0.36 -6.97
CA PRO A 169 -7.83 1.46 -7.89
C PRO A 169 -7.80 2.82 -7.17
N LEU A 170 -6.67 3.17 -6.55
CA LEU A 170 -6.55 4.38 -5.72
C LEU A 170 -6.45 5.68 -6.54
N GLN A 171 -5.81 5.69 -7.72
CA GLN A 171 -5.67 6.92 -8.51
C GLN A 171 -7.04 7.56 -8.78
N LYS A 172 -7.99 6.78 -9.27
CA LYS A 172 -9.35 7.26 -9.54
C LYS A 172 -10.06 7.78 -8.29
N VAL A 173 -9.80 7.16 -7.14
CA VAL A 173 -10.38 7.59 -5.85
C VAL A 173 -9.88 9.00 -5.49
N PHE A 174 -8.58 9.23 -5.63
CA PHE A 174 -7.98 10.53 -5.35
C PHE A 174 -8.37 11.58 -6.38
N ASP A 175 -8.40 11.24 -7.67
CA ASP A 175 -8.86 12.17 -8.72
C ASP A 175 -10.29 12.65 -8.46
N SER A 176 -11.21 11.73 -8.18
CA SER A 176 -12.60 12.07 -7.86
C SER A 176 -12.75 12.89 -6.57
N ALA A 177 -11.93 12.59 -5.55
CA ALA A 177 -11.96 13.35 -4.30
C ALA A 177 -11.41 14.78 -4.47
N ALA A 178 -10.49 14.97 -5.42
CA ALA A 178 -9.87 16.27 -5.70
C ALA A 178 -10.73 17.18 -6.59
N GLU A 179 -11.82 16.67 -7.19
CA GLU A 179 -12.73 17.48 -7.99
C GLU A 179 -13.29 18.66 -7.18
N GLY A 180 -12.97 19.88 -7.59
CA GLY A 180 -13.42 21.13 -6.95
C GLY A 180 -12.76 21.42 -5.59
N ARG A 181 -11.68 20.71 -5.22
CA ARG A 181 -10.93 20.92 -3.98
C ARG A 181 -9.42 20.96 -4.23
N ASP A 182 -8.69 21.66 -3.38
CA ASP A 182 -7.23 21.70 -3.45
C ASP A 182 -6.69 20.27 -3.18
N CYS A 183 -5.81 19.79 -4.06
CA CYS A 183 -5.19 18.47 -3.94
C CYS A 183 -4.43 18.30 -2.61
N ALA A 184 -3.84 19.41 -2.10
CA ALA A 184 -3.11 19.40 -0.82
C ALA A 184 -3.99 19.06 0.40
N TYR A 185 -5.31 19.12 0.28
CA TYR A 185 -6.23 18.63 1.31
C TYR A 185 -6.16 17.11 1.46
N TRP A 186 -5.85 16.39 0.39
CA TRP A 186 -5.78 14.93 0.36
C TRP A 186 -4.35 14.40 0.41
N ILE A 187 -3.43 15.08 -0.31
CA ILE A 187 -2.02 14.70 -0.45
C ILE A 187 -1.17 15.95 -0.29
N TRP A 188 -0.43 16.08 0.81
CA TRP A 188 0.20 17.34 1.19
C TRP A 188 1.40 17.75 0.33
N ASP A 189 2.15 16.80 -0.23
CA ASP A 189 3.37 17.05 -1.03
C ASP A 189 3.33 16.44 -2.44
N GLY A 190 2.16 15.97 -2.86
CA GLY A 190 1.96 15.29 -4.16
C GLY A 190 2.04 13.76 -4.09
N ILE A 191 2.58 13.20 -3.01
CA ILE A 191 2.77 11.75 -2.82
C ILE A 191 2.14 11.26 -1.51
N HIS A 192 2.41 11.95 -0.40
CA HIS A 192 2.02 11.49 0.93
C HIS A 192 0.62 11.98 1.31
N PRO A 193 -0.29 11.06 1.64
CA PRO A 193 -1.63 11.42 2.08
C PRO A 193 -1.64 12.20 3.40
N THR A 194 -2.57 13.14 3.51
CA THR A 194 -3.00 13.70 4.79
C THR A 194 -3.82 12.65 5.56
N GLU A 195 -4.25 12.96 6.77
CA GLU A 195 -5.19 12.12 7.54
C GLU A 195 -6.46 11.83 6.72
N SER A 196 -6.97 12.83 5.99
CA SER A 196 -8.12 12.67 5.09
C SER A 196 -7.81 11.76 3.91
N GLY A 197 -6.61 11.87 3.33
CA GLY A 197 -6.15 10.99 2.26
C GLY A 197 -5.98 9.55 2.74
N HIS A 198 -5.40 9.33 3.92
CA HIS A 198 -5.31 8.01 4.52
C HIS A 198 -6.70 7.40 4.81
N ALA A 199 -7.68 8.22 5.18
CA ALA A 199 -9.05 7.77 5.38
C ALA A 199 -9.72 7.31 4.06
N LEU A 200 -9.40 7.95 2.90
CA LEU A 200 -9.85 7.47 1.60
C LEU A 200 -9.31 6.07 1.30
N ILE A 201 -8.00 5.87 1.48
CA ILE A 201 -7.37 4.57 1.27
C ILE A 201 -8.01 3.50 2.17
N ALA A 202 -8.15 3.80 3.46
CA ALA A 202 -8.73 2.88 4.43
C ALA A 202 -10.16 2.49 4.08
N ARG A 203 -10.98 3.43 3.59
CA ARG A 203 -12.36 3.16 3.15
C ARG A 203 -12.42 2.18 2.00
N GLU A 204 -11.60 2.38 0.96
CA GLU A 204 -11.59 1.46 -0.19
C GLU A 204 -11.01 0.09 0.20
N TRP A 205 -10.01 0.07 1.08
CA TRP A 205 -9.46 -1.17 1.62
C TRP A 205 -10.51 -1.97 2.40
N ILE A 206 -11.23 -1.33 3.33
CA ILE A 206 -12.29 -1.96 4.13
C ILE A 206 -13.42 -2.47 3.24
N LYS A 207 -13.78 -1.71 2.21
CA LYS A 207 -14.78 -2.14 1.23
C LYS A 207 -14.36 -3.42 0.50
N ALA A 208 -13.09 -3.51 0.06
CA ALA A 208 -12.55 -4.71 -0.58
C ALA A 208 -12.51 -5.89 0.41
N PHE A 209 -12.12 -5.63 1.66
CA PHE A 209 -12.11 -6.65 2.71
C PHE A 209 -13.49 -7.24 2.97
N LYS A 210 -14.52 -6.40 3.10
CA LYS A 210 -15.91 -6.87 3.30
C LYS A 210 -16.41 -7.68 2.12
N ALA A 211 -16.14 -7.23 0.89
CA ALA A 211 -16.54 -7.96 -0.32
C ALA A 211 -15.86 -9.34 -0.47
N MET A 212 -14.73 -9.56 0.20
CA MET A 212 -14.06 -10.87 0.20
C MET A 212 -14.82 -11.93 1.02
N PHE A 213 -15.66 -11.52 1.98
CA PHE A 213 -16.41 -12.41 2.87
C PHE A 213 -17.89 -12.54 2.48
N GLU A 214 -18.39 -11.76 1.53
CA GLU A 214 -19.73 -11.84 0.94
C GLU A 214 -19.75 -12.77 -0.28
#